data_aea78202713bfb9c7ab94e3cbb50f051
#
_entry.id   aea78202713bfb9c7ab94e3cbb50f051
#
_cell.length_a   1.000
_cell.length_b   1.000
_cell.length_c   1.000
_cell.angle_alpha   90.00
_cell.angle_beta   90.00
_cell.angle_gamma   90.00
#
_symmetry.space_group_name_H-M   'P 1'
#
loop_
_entity.id
_entity.type
_entity.pdbx_description
1 polymer ?
#
loop_
_entity_poly.entity_id
_entity_poly.type
_entity_poly.pdbx_seq_one_letter_code
_entity_poly.pdbx_strand_id
1 'polypeptide(L)'
;MIRSALLLALLSAVPLSHAAPDLTTVSERSGFQATGRYDEVIALCDAFQAAYPKQIRCIDFGTTPEGRPMKALVASNSGAFTPELARQQGLPVTLIQGGIHAGEIDGKDAGFLALRQVLEGSAAKGALDKQVFIFVPVFNVDGHERFGKWNRPNQRGPVEMGWRTTAQNFNLNRDYLKADAPEMQAMLALVNAWDPLTYVDLHVTDGAKFQHDISIQVEPAYSGDADLRKAGLALRSNVIQDITKEGSSPQSYYMSFKETDDPQSGFVDSVSDPRFSTGYFQLRNRMAMLVETHSWKDYPTRVRITHNSIVSVLNQVAAHGKAWQQAAAAADARAMKIAGQPVALTYKTTDKTTMVDFNGYAYTRTMSDVSGMLMTHYDESKPQVWRVPLRDEVVEDLQVKAPGAGYVVPAAFAHMVAAKLVQHGITFRKLDKAVSNAQVETFRADKATFASNSFESHQRLTVQGSWKQEPRALVKGALFVPIAQPKARLVMALFEPQAPDSLLAWGAFNNAFERKEYMEEYVAEDVAREQMAKDPALAAEFRRKVDSDAAFAKNPHARLEFFARRHASWDERLNLYPVMRTDAVL
;
A
#
# COMPACT_ATOMS: atom_id res chain seq x y z
N MET A 1 91.29 -13.70 -5.00
CA MET A 1 90.10 -14.54 -4.69
C MET A 1 89.20 -13.76 -3.73
N ILE A 2 88.18 -13.13 -4.30
CA ILE A 2 87.25 -12.32 -3.54
C ILE A 2 85.95 -13.15 -3.48
N ARG A 3 85.51 -13.56 -2.30
CA ARG A 3 84.26 -14.27 -2.07
C ARG A 3 83.19 -13.24 -1.78
N SER A 4 82.18 -13.09 -2.71
CA SER A 4 80.98 -12.30 -2.52
C SER A 4 80.00 -13.14 -1.69
N ALA A 5 79.59 -12.62 -0.55
CA ALA A 5 78.47 -13.15 0.24
C ALA A 5 77.16 -12.51 -0.17
N LEU A 6 76.21 -13.30 -0.70
CA LEU A 6 74.84 -12.87 -1.00
C LEU A 6 74.05 -12.90 0.32
N LEU A 7 73.60 -11.75 0.79
CA LEU A 7 72.61 -11.62 1.87
C LEU A 7 71.20 -11.78 1.28
N LEU A 8 70.49 -12.88 1.61
CA LEU A 8 69.10 -13.06 1.31
C LEU A 8 68.28 -12.36 2.40
N ALA A 9 67.64 -11.22 2.05
CA ALA A 9 66.67 -10.57 2.93
C ALA A 9 65.31 -11.29 2.82
N LEU A 10 64.94 -12.05 3.85
CA LEU A 10 63.57 -12.57 4.03
C LEU A 10 62.64 -11.42 4.42
N LEU A 11 61.86 -10.92 3.46
CA LEU A 11 60.70 -10.09 3.75
C LEU A 11 59.59 -10.97 4.37
N SER A 12 59.47 -10.96 5.69
CA SER A 12 58.31 -11.50 6.39
C SER A 12 57.10 -10.59 6.09
N ALA A 13 56.19 -11.07 5.23
CA ALA A 13 54.88 -10.47 5.06
C ALA A 13 54.12 -10.61 6.38
N VAL A 14 54.01 -9.53 7.13
CA VAL A 14 53.10 -9.44 8.28
C VAL A 14 51.68 -9.45 7.69
N PRO A 15 50.81 -10.40 8.02
CA PRO A 15 49.41 -10.35 7.60
C PRO A 15 48.81 -9.09 8.23
N LEU A 16 48.35 -8.16 7.39
CA LEU A 16 47.53 -7.07 7.81
C LEU A 16 46.24 -7.70 8.39
N SER A 17 46.16 -7.78 9.69
CA SER A 17 44.94 -8.11 10.42
C SER A 17 43.95 -6.98 10.12
N HIS A 18 43.06 -7.18 9.14
CA HIS A 18 41.92 -6.31 8.98
C HIS A 18 41.06 -6.51 10.24
N ALA A 19 40.89 -5.46 11.02
CA ALA A 19 39.90 -5.46 12.10
C ALA A 19 38.53 -5.83 11.49
N ALA A 20 37.79 -6.68 12.20
CA ALA A 20 36.43 -7.02 11.75
C ALA A 20 35.62 -5.74 11.55
N PRO A 21 34.82 -5.61 10.47
CA PRO A 21 34.01 -4.44 10.24
C PRO A 21 33.09 -4.14 11.44
N ASP A 22 32.99 -2.87 11.82
CA ASP A 22 32.02 -2.43 12.83
C ASP A 22 30.61 -2.46 12.21
N LEU A 23 29.72 -3.27 12.78
CA LEU A 23 28.34 -3.45 12.34
C LEU A 23 27.33 -2.78 13.28
N THR A 24 27.83 -1.92 14.19
CA THR A 24 26.96 -1.16 15.10
C THR A 24 26.45 0.12 14.45
N THR A 25 25.20 0.50 14.77
CA THR A 25 24.60 1.74 14.27
C THR A 25 25.02 2.95 15.11
N VAL A 26 24.85 4.16 14.59
CA VAL A 26 24.93 5.42 15.36
C VAL A 26 23.96 5.36 16.54
N SER A 27 22.79 4.77 16.35
CA SER A 27 21.79 4.59 17.39
C SER A 27 22.37 3.81 18.58
N GLU A 28 22.98 2.66 18.33
CA GLU A 28 23.62 1.85 19.39
C GLU A 28 24.77 2.61 20.07
N ARG A 29 25.66 3.22 19.28
CA ARG A 29 26.81 3.98 19.83
C ARG A 29 26.41 5.20 20.64
N SER A 30 25.25 5.81 20.33
CA SER A 30 24.71 6.94 21.08
C SER A 30 23.85 6.55 22.28
N GLY A 31 23.71 5.25 22.60
CA GLY A 31 22.76 4.78 23.60
C GLY A 31 21.30 5.06 23.20
N PHE A 32 20.99 4.94 21.90
CA PHE A 32 19.67 5.19 21.32
C PHE A 32 19.14 6.63 21.49
N GLN A 33 20.05 7.61 21.50
CA GLN A 33 19.67 9.02 21.51
C GLN A 33 19.54 9.61 20.10
N ALA A 34 20.35 9.13 19.17
CA ALA A 34 20.41 9.59 17.79
C ALA A 34 20.23 8.43 16.82
N THR A 35 19.94 8.74 15.58
CA THR A 35 19.96 7.82 14.44
C THR A 35 20.92 8.34 13.38
N GLY A 36 21.56 7.44 12.61
CA GLY A 36 22.52 7.83 11.58
C GLY A 36 21.85 8.33 10.30
N ARG A 37 22.63 9.06 9.49
CA ARG A 37 22.25 9.52 8.14
C ARG A 37 22.31 8.36 7.14
N TYR A 38 21.93 8.60 5.89
CA TYR A 38 21.86 7.52 4.89
C TYR A 38 23.22 6.96 4.46
N ASP A 39 24.29 7.72 4.62
CA ASP A 39 25.67 7.24 4.44
C ASP A 39 26.02 6.08 5.39
N GLU A 40 25.45 6.07 6.60
CA GLU A 40 25.53 4.91 7.51
C GLU A 40 24.89 3.67 6.87
N VAL A 41 23.73 3.80 6.23
CA VAL A 41 23.05 2.66 5.58
C VAL A 41 23.92 2.09 4.47
N ILE A 42 24.54 2.94 3.66
CA ILE A 42 25.46 2.53 2.59
C ILE A 42 26.66 1.80 3.20
N ALA A 43 27.31 2.40 4.21
CA ALA A 43 28.47 1.82 4.86
C ALA A 43 28.16 0.48 5.54
N LEU A 44 27.04 0.38 6.26
CA LEU A 44 26.61 -0.87 6.90
C LEU A 44 26.23 -1.95 5.88
N CYS A 45 25.58 -1.59 4.77
CA CYS A 45 25.27 -2.55 3.71
C CYS A 45 26.53 -3.24 3.19
N ASP A 46 27.57 -2.47 2.89
CA ASP A 46 28.87 -2.97 2.44
C ASP A 46 29.61 -3.74 3.55
N ALA A 47 29.57 -3.24 4.79
CA ALA A 47 30.21 -3.86 5.95
C ALA A 47 29.59 -5.23 6.30
N PHE A 48 28.26 -5.36 6.27
CA PHE A 48 27.58 -6.64 6.47
C PHE A 48 27.94 -7.65 5.38
N GLN A 49 27.98 -7.24 4.11
CA GLN A 49 28.41 -8.12 3.03
C GLN A 49 29.88 -8.55 3.18
N ALA A 50 30.76 -7.65 3.61
CA ALA A 50 32.17 -7.96 3.83
C ALA A 50 32.38 -8.91 5.03
N ALA A 51 31.62 -8.72 6.13
CA ALA A 51 31.69 -9.57 7.31
C ALA A 51 31.09 -10.96 7.08
N TYR A 52 30.01 -11.04 6.29
CA TYR A 52 29.25 -12.27 6.04
C TYR A 52 29.09 -12.57 4.53
N PRO A 53 30.19 -12.73 3.76
CA PRO A 53 30.13 -12.82 2.29
C PRO A 53 29.41 -14.06 1.76
N LYS A 54 29.17 -15.06 2.60
CA LYS A 54 28.40 -16.28 2.24
C LYS A 54 26.92 -16.20 2.62
N GLN A 55 26.52 -15.17 3.38
CA GLN A 55 25.18 -15.07 3.97
C GLN A 55 24.47 -13.76 3.58
N ILE A 56 25.20 -12.74 3.11
CA ILE A 56 24.67 -11.42 2.78
C ILE A 56 25.04 -10.99 1.37
N ARG A 57 24.08 -10.33 0.70
CA ARG A 57 24.32 -9.47 -0.48
C ARG A 57 23.71 -8.10 -0.22
N CYS A 58 24.53 -7.07 -0.39
CA CYS A 58 24.09 -5.68 -0.49
C CYS A 58 23.71 -5.42 -1.95
N ILE A 59 22.49 -4.93 -2.19
CA ILE A 59 21.99 -4.64 -3.53
C ILE A 59 21.42 -3.23 -3.61
N ASP A 60 21.50 -2.65 -4.81
CA ASP A 60 20.77 -1.44 -5.18
C ASP A 60 19.50 -1.86 -5.91
N PHE A 61 18.31 -1.51 -5.36
CA PHE A 61 17.04 -1.83 -6.00
C PHE A 61 16.41 -0.64 -6.73
N GLY A 62 17.01 0.54 -6.62
CA GLY A 62 16.55 1.76 -7.27
C GLY A 62 17.49 2.93 -7.05
N THR A 63 17.10 4.06 -7.62
CA THR A 63 17.76 5.36 -7.41
C THR A 63 16.68 6.40 -7.19
N THR A 64 16.84 7.24 -6.17
CA THR A 64 15.89 8.31 -5.85
C THR A 64 15.99 9.47 -6.87
N PRO A 65 14.98 10.37 -6.91
CA PRO A 65 15.04 11.59 -7.71
C PRO A 65 16.25 12.48 -7.43
N GLU A 66 16.80 12.49 -6.22
CA GLU A 66 18.03 13.22 -5.88
C GLU A 66 19.32 12.40 -6.11
N GLY A 67 19.22 11.25 -6.78
CA GLY A 67 20.37 10.45 -7.25
C GLY A 67 20.98 9.54 -6.18
N ARG A 68 20.32 9.30 -5.06
CA ARG A 68 20.81 8.38 -4.01
C ARG A 68 20.46 6.93 -4.33
N PRO A 69 21.39 5.97 -4.16
CA PRO A 69 21.08 4.56 -4.33
C PRO A 69 20.11 4.08 -3.22
N MET A 70 19.11 3.29 -3.57
CA MET A 70 18.19 2.65 -2.63
C MET A 70 18.72 1.26 -2.29
N LYS A 71 19.20 1.08 -1.05
CA LYS A 71 19.88 -0.14 -0.60
C LYS A 71 18.93 -1.17 0.00
N ALA A 72 19.19 -2.44 -0.28
CA ALA A 72 18.61 -3.56 0.43
C ALA A 72 19.68 -4.63 0.74
N LEU A 73 19.51 -5.33 1.87
CA LEU A 73 20.34 -6.47 2.25
C LEU A 73 19.53 -7.76 2.05
N VAL A 74 20.08 -8.67 1.26
CA VAL A 74 19.51 -10.01 1.04
C VAL A 74 20.30 -10.99 1.90
N ALA A 75 19.64 -11.61 2.88
CA ALA A 75 20.23 -12.55 3.82
C ALA A 75 19.70 -13.97 3.60
N SER A 76 20.60 -14.95 3.50
CA SER A 76 20.27 -16.37 3.37
C SER A 76 21.49 -17.24 3.70
N ASN A 77 21.29 -18.32 4.44
CA ASN A 77 22.34 -19.34 4.68
C ASN A 77 22.48 -20.32 3.50
N SER A 78 21.47 -20.43 2.65
CA SER A 78 21.45 -21.35 1.50
C SER A 78 22.16 -20.81 0.25
N GLY A 79 22.58 -19.53 0.26
CA GLY A 79 23.15 -18.85 -0.91
C GLY A 79 22.09 -18.41 -1.94
N ALA A 80 20.81 -18.39 -1.57
CA ALA A 80 19.71 -17.93 -2.43
C ALA A 80 19.67 -16.39 -2.52
N PHE A 81 20.67 -15.81 -3.21
CA PHE A 81 20.83 -14.35 -3.34
C PHE A 81 20.20 -13.76 -4.59
N THR A 82 19.47 -14.55 -5.36
CA THR A 82 18.66 -14.07 -6.48
C THR A 82 17.24 -14.64 -6.39
N PRO A 83 16.25 -13.93 -6.99
CA PRO A 83 14.87 -14.41 -7.00
C PRO A 83 14.72 -15.81 -7.60
N GLU A 84 15.52 -16.14 -8.61
CA GLU A 84 15.53 -17.45 -9.28
C GLU A 84 15.99 -18.55 -8.33
N LEU A 85 17.08 -18.33 -7.60
CA LEU A 85 17.61 -19.28 -6.62
C LEU A 85 16.63 -19.50 -5.48
N ALA A 86 16.00 -18.45 -4.96
CA ALA A 86 14.99 -18.57 -3.93
C ALA A 86 13.79 -19.44 -4.39
N ARG A 87 13.30 -19.22 -5.62
CA ARG A 87 12.24 -20.05 -6.22
C ARG A 87 12.68 -21.50 -6.45
N GLN A 88 13.87 -21.72 -7.00
CA GLN A 88 14.41 -23.08 -7.25
C GLN A 88 14.54 -23.89 -5.97
N GLN A 89 14.95 -23.24 -4.88
CA GLN A 89 15.09 -23.87 -3.57
C GLN A 89 13.76 -23.94 -2.79
N GLY A 90 12.67 -23.34 -3.32
CA GLY A 90 11.35 -23.31 -2.69
C GLY A 90 11.36 -22.57 -1.35
N LEU A 91 12.21 -21.56 -1.19
CA LEU A 91 12.32 -20.78 0.03
C LEU A 91 11.29 -19.64 0.03
N PRO A 92 10.51 -19.48 1.11
CA PRO A 92 9.70 -18.28 1.30
C PRO A 92 10.61 -17.06 1.43
N VAL A 93 10.14 -15.93 0.92
CA VAL A 93 10.82 -14.64 1.03
C VAL A 93 10.08 -13.77 2.05
N THR A 94 10.81 -13.23 3.02
CA THR A 94 10.34 -12.20 3.96
C THR A 94 11.00 -10.89 3.58
N LEU A 95 10.21 -9.87 3.26
CA LEU A 95 10.70 -8.51 3.01
C LEU A 95 10.24 -7.61 4.16
N ILE A 96 11.19 -6.98 4.83
CA ILE A 96 10.94 -6.03 5.91
C ILE A 96 11.50 -4.68 5.51
N GLN A 97 10.69 -3.64 5.58
CA GLN A 97 11.11 -2.28 5.27
C GLN A 97 10.91 -1.34 6.46
N GLY A 98 11.85 -0.43 6.64
CA GLY A 98 11.74 0.74 7.52
C GLY A 98 11.65 2.04 6.74
N GLY A 99 11.26 3.10 7.42
CA GLY A 99 11.38 4.46 6.94
C GLY A 99 10.59 4.81 5.67
N ILE A 100 9.40 4.25 5.45
CA ILE A 100 8.47 4.74 4.43
C ILE A 100 8.03 6.18 4.75
N HIS A 101 7.77 6.47 6.03
CA HIS A 101 7.81 7.80 6.59
C HIS A 101 9.18 7.97 7.26
N ALA A 102 10.04 8.75 6.68
CA ALA A 102 11.47 8.72 7.03
C ALA A 102 11.82 9.24 8.44
N GLY A 103 10.88 9.89 9.12
CA GLY A 103 11.01 10.25 10.55
C GLY A 103 10.61 9.12 11.51
N GLU A 104 9.91 8.08 11.03
CA GLU A 104 9.54 6.87 11.76
C GLU A 104 10.67 5.84 11.60
N ILE A 105 11.81 6.12 12.18
CA ILE A 105 13.08 5.48 11.80
C ILE A 105 13.50 4.30 12.69
N ASP A 106 12.67 3.89 13.62
CA ASP A 106 12.92 2.76 14.52
C ASP A 106 13.29 1.49 13.73
N GLY A 107 12.61 1.28 12.58
CA GLY A 107 12.81 0.11 11.72
C GLY A 107 14.21 0.00 11.13
N LYS A 108 14.89 1.12 10.83
CA LYS A 108 16.28 1.11 10.35
C LYS A 108 17.22 0.56 11.42
N ASP A 109 17.20 1.13 12.61
CA ASP A 109 18.14 0.81 13.66
C ASP A 109 17.84 -0.56 14.30
N ALA A 110 16.56 -0.89 14.50
CA ALA A 110 16.10 -2.19 14.95
C ALA A 110 16.43 -3.31 13.93
N GLY A 111 16.28 -3.03 12.65
CA GLY A 111 16.55 -4.00 11.59
C GLY A 111 18.03 -4.35 11.44
N PHE A 112 18.93 -3.37 11.52
CA PHE A 112 20.38 -3.64 11.54
C PHE A 112 20.80 -4.42 12.78
N LEU A 113 20.28 -4.07 13.97
CA LEU A 113 20.53 -4.81 15.21
C LEU A 113 20.03 -6.27 15.08
N ALA A 114 18.79 -6.47 14.61
CA ALA A 114 18.23 -7.79 14.41
C ALA A 114 19.03 -8.62 13.39
N LEU A 115 19.38 -8.03 12.25
CA LEU A 115 20.17 -8.73 11.22
C LEU A 115 21.52 -9.19 11.76
N ARG A 116 22.23 -8.33 12.50
CA ARG A 116 23.50 -8.71 13.14
C ARG A 116 23.32 -9.89 14.09
N GLN A 117 22.35 -9.83 14.99
CA GLN A 117 22.08 -10.89 15.95
C GLN A 117 21.63 -12.20 15.30
N VAL A 118 20.88 -12.14 14.21
CA VAL A 118 20.50 -13.31 13.41
C VAL A 118 21.72 -13.98 12.79
N LEU A 119 22.65 -13.20 12.25
CA LEU A 119 23.90 -13.70 11.65
C LEU A 119 24.86 -14.26 12.70
N GLU A 120 24.92 -13.68 13.88
CA GLU A 120 25.68 -14.17 15.04
C GLU A 120 25.02 -15.41 15.68
N GLY A 121 23.76 -15.72 15.36
CA GLY A 121 22.99 -16.83 15.92
C GLY A 121 22.47 -16.60 17.34
N SER A 122 22.47 -15.35 17.81
CA SER A 122 21.93 -14.93 19.11
C SER A 122 20.42 -14.61 19.05
N ALA A 123 19.87 -14.33 17.86
CA ALA A 123 18.43 -14.16 17.62
C ALA A 123 17.98 -14.98 16.41
N ALA A 124 16.71 -15.39 16.37
CA ALA A 124 16.06 -16.17 15.29
C ALA A 124 16.98 -17.26 14.70
N LYS A 125 17.60 -18.05 15.56
CA LYS A 125 18.63 -19.04 15.21
C LYS A 125 18.09 -20.04 14.16
N GLY A 126 18.81 -20.18 13.03
CA GLY A 126 18.45 -21.08 11.94
C GLY A 126 17.31 -20.56 11.05
N ALA A 127 16.83 -19.35 11.26
CA ALA A 127 15.75 -18.79 10.42
C ALA A 127 16.20 -18.61 8.97
N LEU A 128 17.46 -18.21 8.73
CA LEU A 128 18.02 -18.03 7.39
C LEU A 128 18.28 -19.34 6.63
N ASP A 129 18.17 -20.50 7.29
CA ASP A 129 18.23 -21.81 6.63
C ASP A 129 16.92 -22.15 5.90
N LYS A 130 15.81 -21.47 6.27
CA LYS A 130 14.44 -21.81 5.85
C LYS A 130 13.74 -20.70 5.09
N GLN A 131 14.36 -19.55 4.91
CA GLN A 131 13.82 -18.40 4.20
C GLN A 131 14.92 -17.52 3.64
N VAL A 132 14.56 -16.66 2.70
CA VAL A 132 15.35 -15.48 2.33
C VAL A 132 14.78 -14.28 3.06
N PHE A 133 15.64 -13.55 3.76
CA PHE A 133 15.27 -12.30 4.40
C PHE A 133 15.82 -11.12 3.59
N ILE A 134 14.93 -10.23 3.16
CA ILE A 134 15.26 -8.98 2.49
C ILE A 134 14.97 -7.83 3.45
N PHE A 135 15.98 -7.05 3.77
CA PHE A 135 15.86 -5.88 4.63
C PHE A 135 16.11 -4.61 3.82
N VAL A 136 15.12 -3.72 3.79
CA VAL A 136 15.20 -2.37 3.27
C VAL A 136 15.26 -1.41 4.46
N PRO A 137 16.44 -0.91 4.85
CA PRO A 137 16.59 -0.10 6.06
C PRO A 137 15.82 1.22 6.01
N VAL A 138 15.85 1.90 4.86
CA VAL A 138 15.16 3.16 4.62
C VAL A 138 14.55 3.14 3.22
N PHE A 139 13.23 3.16 3.15
CA PHE A 139 12.54 3.20 1.86
C PHE A 139 12.50 4.62 1.27
N ASN A 140 12.14 5.62 2.07
CA ASN A 140 12.09 7.02 1.68
C ASN A 140 13.44 7.71 1.95
N VAL A 141 14.41 7.45 1.08
CA VAL A 141 15.81 7.89 1.27
C VAL A 141 15.95 9.41 1.23
N ASP A 142 15.34 10.08 0.25
CA ASP A 142 15.44 11.55 0.14
C ASP A 142 14.72 12.26 1.30
N GLY A 143 13.57 11.74 1.72
CA GLY A 143 12.90 12.21 2.93
C GLY A 143 13.74 11.99 4.19
N HIS A 144 14.49 10.87 4.26
CA HIS A 144 15.40 10.62 5.37
C HIS A 144 16.53 11.66 5.43
N GLU A 145 17.09 12.04 4.29
CA GLU A 145 18.15 13.03 4.21
C GLU A 145 17.68 14.48 4.46
N ARG A 146 16.39 14.73 4.39
CA ARG A 146 15.78 15.96 4.89
C ARG A 146 15.69 15.92 6.42
N PHE A 147 16.83 15.86 7.08
CA PHE A 147 17.00 15.60 8.50
C PHE A 147 16.72 16.85 9.35
N GLY A 148 16.05 16.68 10.50
CA GLY A 148 15.77 17.80 11.38
C GLY A 148 15.11 17.41 12.70
N LYS A 149 15.27 18.28 13.69
CA LYS A 149 14.86 18.05 15.08
C LYS A 149 13.33 17.95 15.28
N TRP A 150 12.56 18.68 14.46
CA TRP A 150 11.11 18.82 14.66
C TRP A 150 10.28 18.14 13.56
N ASN A 151 10.91 17.24 12.79
CA ASN A 151 10.26 16.58 11.66
C ASN A 151 9.10 15.65 12.09
N ARG A 152 9.08 15.22 13.36
CA ARG A 152 7.99 14.43 13.97
C ARG A 152 7.60 15.04 15.32
N PRO A 153 6.76 16.08 15.33
CA PRO A 153 6.42 16.81 16.56
C PRO A 153 5.65 15.96 17.58
N ASN A 154 4.97 14.90 17.12
CA ASN A 154 4.20 13.99 17.97
C ASN A 154 5.02 12.79 18.48
N GLN A 155 6.34 12.76 18.25
CA GLN A 155 7.18 11.59 18.52
C GLN A 155 8.30 11.92 19.51
N ARG A 156 8.52 11.04 20.50
CA ARG A 156 9.62 11.15 21.47
C ARG A 156 10.91 10.56 20.91
N GLY A 157 11.74 11.41 20.29
CA GLY A 157 13.04 11.02 19.73
C GLY A 157 12.94 10.18 18.43
N PRO A 158 14.11 9.92 17.83
CA PRO A 158 15.45 10.37 18.20
C PRO A 158 15.60 11.90 18.14
N VAL A 159 16.78 12.44 18.50
CA VAL A 159 17.03 13.90 18.57
C VAL A 159 16.75 14.59 17.24
N GLU A 160 17.14 13.97 16.14
CA GLU A 160 16.86 14.40 14.77
C GLU A 160 16.43 13.17 13.94
N MET A 161 15.59 13.40 12.96
CA MET A 161 15.05 12.35 12.08
C MET A 161 14.69 12.92 10.71
N GLY A 162 14.37 12.04 9.75
CA GLY A 162 13.95 12.40 8.41
C GLY A 162 12.54 13.02 8.36
N TRP A 163 12.18 13.50 7.17
CA TRP A 163 10.88 14.07 6.85
C TRP A 163 9.92 13.02 6.30
N ARG A 164 8.61 13.20 6.50
CA ARG A 164 7.58 12.23 6.15
C ARG A 164 7.55 11.84 4.67
N THR A 165 7.67 12.81 3.77
CA THR A 165 7.47 12.66 2.33
C THR A 165 8.80 12.64 1.57
N THR A 166 8.77 12.19 0.30
CA THR A 166 9.93 12.17 -0.60
C THR A 166 10.38 13.58 -1.00
N ALA A 167 11.48 13.69 -1.75
CA ALA A 167 11.94 14.98 -2.31
C ALA A 167 10.87 15.64 -3.22
N GLN A 168 10.08 14.85 -3.92
CA GLN A 168 8.96 15.31 -4.75
C GLN A 168 7.65 15.49 -3.94
N ASN A 169 7.73 15.38 -2.63
CA ASN A 169 6.61 15.50 -1.68
C ASN A 169 5.53 14.41 -1.81
N PHE A 170 5.85 13.24 -2.35
CA PHE A 170 4.97 12.08 -2.31
C PHE A 170 4.95 11.43 -0.94
N ASN A 171 3.77 11.03 -0.47
CA ASN A 171 3.60 10.12 0.65
C ASN A 171 3.58 8.68 0.13
N LEU A 172 4.70 7.96 0.26
CA LEU A 172 4.84 6.59 -0.25
C LEU A 172 3.80 5.64 0.35
N ASN A 173 3.35 5.88 1.60
CA ASN A 173 2.27 5.11 2.22
C ASN A 173 0.85 5.51 1.74
N ARG A 174 0.75 6.11 0.55
CA ARG A 174 -0.49 6.35 -0.21
C ARG A 174 -0.31 5.95 -1.67
N ASP A 175 0.81 5.29 -1.99
CA ASP A 175 1.26 5.16 -3.38
C ASP A 175 1.31 3.73 -3.91
N TYR A 176 1.03 2.69 -3.10
CA TYR A 176 1.17 1.29 -3.53
C TYR A 176 0.37 0.97 -4.80
N LEU A 177 -0.89 1.41 -4.91
CA LEU A 177 -1.70 1.10 -6.09
C LEU A 177 -1.53 2.11 -7.23
N LYS A 178 -1.38 3.41 -6.93
CA LYS A 178 -1.20 4.40 -8.00
C LYS A 178 0.22 4.41 -8.57
N ALA A 179 1.25 4.06 -7.75
CA ALA A 179 2.64 3.89 -8.15
C ALA A 179 3.20 5.07 -8.97
N ASP A 180 3.07 6.29 -8.44
CA ASP A 180 3.52 7.51 -9.12
C ASP A 180 4.97 7.86 -8.76
N ALA A 181 5.36 7.66 -7.50
CA ALA A 181 6.70 7.96 -7.03
C ALA A 181 7.73 6.98 -7.62
N PRO A 182 8.88 7.47 -8.13
CA PRO A 182 9.96 6.62 -8.63
C PRO A 182 10.43 5.59 -7.60
N GLU A 183 10.47 5.96 -6.33
CA GLU A 183 10.82 5.08 -5.22
C GLU A 183 9.82 3.92 -5.09
N MET A 184 8.51 4.20 -5.21
CA MET A 184 7.49 3.17 -5.18
C MET A 184 7.60 2.24 -6.40
N GLN A 185 7.88 2.78 -7.57
CA GLN A 185 8.11 1.97 -8.77
C GLN A 185 9.30 1.01 -8.59
N ALA A 186 10.39 1.49 -7.97
CA ALA A 186 11.55 0.67 -7.63
C ALA A 186 11.19 -0.43 -6.61
N MET A 187 10.42 -0.09 -5.56
CA MET A 187 9.95 -1.07 -4.58
C MET A 187 9.05 -2.14 -5.22
N LEU A 188 8.13 -1.74 -6.08
CA LEU A 188 7.27 -2.68 -6.80
C LEU A 188 8.05 -3.58 -7.75
N ALA A 189 9.13 -3.08 -8.36
CA ALA A 189 10.03 -3.91 -9.17
C ALA A 189 10.74 -4.96 -8.30
N LEU A 190 11.26 -4.58 -7.13
CA LEU A 190 11.83 -5.49 -6.14
C LEU A 190 10.80 -6.55 -5.70
N VAL A 191 9.59 -6.11 -5.34
CA VAL A 191 8.48 -6.98 -4.94
C VAL A 191 8.05 -7.93 -6.06
N ASN A 192 7.99 -7.47 -7.31
CA ASN A 192 7.64 -8.33 -8.44
C ASN A 192 8.72 -9.38 -8.73
N ALA A 193 9.99 -9.02 -8.56
CA ALA A 193 11.11 -9.95 -8.77
C ALA A 193 11.14 -11.05 -7.70
N TRP A 194 11.06 -10.68 -6.43
CA TRP A 194 11.23 -11.59 -5.30
C TRP A 194 9.94 -12.25 -4.81
N ASP A 195 8.78 -11.67 -5.10
CA ASP A 195 7.44 -12.14 -4.72
C ASP A 195 7.35 -12.54 -3.23
N PRO A 196 7.59 -11.60 -2.29
CA PRO A 196 7.68 -11.93 -0.88
C PRO A 196 6.36 -12.52 -0.37
N LEU A 197 6.47 -13.66 0.33
CA LEU A 197 5.36 -14.30 1.03
C LEU A 197 4.81 -13.41 2.13
N THR A 198 5.74 -12.75 2.85
CA THR A 198 5.42 -11.84 3.96
C THR A 198 6.14 -10.52 3.73
N TYR A 199 5.38 -9.45 3.74
CA TYR A 199 5.85 -8.08 3.68
C TYR A 199 5.61 -7.41 5.03
N VAL A 200 6.61 -6.74 5.60
CA VAL A 200 6.49 -6.05 6.89
C VAL A 200 6.83 -4.58 6.72
N ASP A 201 5.91 -3.73 7.11
CA ASP A 201 5.99 -2.28 7.02
C ASP A 201 6.13 -1.72 8.43
N LEU A 202 7.32 -1.17 8.74
CA LEU A 202 7.69 -0.70 10.08
C LEU A 202 7.42 0.80 10.22
N HIS A 203 6.51 1.13 11.14
CA HIS A 203 6.01 2.48 11.39
C HIS A 203 6.10 2.89 12.86
N VAL A 204 5.82 4.17 13.08
CA VAL A 204 5.56 4.75 14.40
C VAL A 204 4.22 5.50 14.32
N THR A 205 3.24 5.06 15.10
CA THR A 205 1.92 5.68 15.12
C THR A 205 1.92 7.02 15.84
N ASP A 206 1.03 7.90 15.45
CA ASP A 206 0.60 9.03 16.25
C ASP A 206 -0.38 8.56 17.34
N GLY A 207 -1.09 9.45 17.97
CA GLY A 207 -2.21 9.15 18.83
C GLY A 207 -2.11 9.70 20.23
N ALA A 208 -3.09 9.29 21.04
CA ALA A 208 -3.24 9.74 22.42
C ALA A 208 -2.18 9.11 23.34
N LYS A 209 -2.07 9.64 24.54
CA LYS A 209 -1.21 9.06 25.57
C LYS A 209 -1.90 7.88 26.24
N PHE A 210 -1.34 6.67 26.06
CA PHE A 210 -1.81 5.42 26.68
C PHE A 210 -0.62 4.48 26.96
N GLN A 211 -0.89 3.40 27.68
CA GLN A 211 0.17 2.49 28.12
C GLN A 211 0.61 1.49 27.07
N HIS A 212 -0.28 1.09 26.15
CA HIS A 212 0.08 0.20 25.05
C HIS A 212 1.24 0.78 24.22
N ASP A 213 2.09 -0.07 23.70
CA ASP A 213 3.37 0.31 23.11
C ASP A 213 3.50 -0.04 21.63
N ILE A 214 2.60 -0.89 21.11
CA ILE A 214 2.64 -1.34 19.71
C ILE A 214 1.27 -1.83 19.24
N SER A 215 1.00 -1.60 17.96
CA SER A 215 -0.09 -2.22 17.22
C SER A 215 0.48 -3.13 16.12
N ILE A 216 -0.08 -4.35 16.00
CA ILE A 216 0.27 -5.34 14.98
C ILE A 216 -0.98 -5.65 14.15
N GLN A 217 -1.01 -5.16 12.93
CA GLN A 217 -2.08 -5.46 11.98
C GLN A 217 -1.56 -6.36 10.87
N VAL A 218 -2.36 -7.29 10.40
CA VAL A 218 -2.00 -8.19 9.30
C VAL A 218 -3.18 -8.29 8.34
N GLU A 219 -2.91 -8.18 7.06
CA GLU A 219 -3.81 -8.59 6.00
C GLU A 219 -3.19 -9.75 5.18
N PRO A 220 -4.01 -10.69 4.72
CA PRO A 220 -5.48 -10.77 4.86
C PRO A 220 -5.92 -11.26 6.26
N ALA A 221 -6.80 -10.51 6.90
CA ALA A 221 -7.48 -10.90 8.14
C ALA A 221 -9.00 -10.96 7.97
N TYR A 222 -9.56 -10.01 7.26
CA TYR A 222 -10.98 -9.92 6.94
C TYR A 222 -11.27 -10.11 5.45
N SER A 223 -10.31 -9.75 4.61
CA SER A 223 -10.39 -9.74 3.14
C SER A 223 -9.68 -10.95 2.51
N GLY A 224 -9.73 -11.06 1.20
CA GLY A 224 -8.93 -12.00 0.42
C GLY A 224 -9.31 -13.47 0.54
N ASP A 225 -8.35 -14.36 0.28
CA ASP A 225 -8.54 -15.80 0.26
C ASP A 225 -8.69 -16.39 1.68
N ALA A 226 -9.65 -17.31 1.87
CA ALA A 226 -10.01 -17.83 3.19
C ALA A 226 -8.87 -18.61 3.90
N ASP A 227 -8.06 -19.37 3.14
CA ASP A 227 -6.95 -20.13 3.74
C ASP A 227 -5.77 -19.21 4.03
N LEU A 228 -5.55 -18.21 3.18
CA LEU A 228 -4.53 -17.21 3.42
C LEU A 228 -4.91 -16.29 4.61
N ARG A 229 -6.20 -16.01 4.84
CA ARG A 229 -6.66 -15.33 6.06
C ARG A 229 -6.30 -16.10 7.33
N LYS A 230 -6.44 -17.43 7.32
CA LYS A 230 -6.01 -18.25 8.48
C LYS A 230 -4.51 -18.09 8.74
N ALA A 231 -3.69 -18.07 7.67
CA ALA A 231 -2.25 -17.86 7.78
C ALA A 231 -1.93 -16.46 8.32
N GLY A 232 -2.58 -15.42 7.81
CA GLY A 232 -2.41 -14.03 8.27
C GLY A 232 -2.80 -13.86 9.75
N LEU A 233 -3.95 -14.40 10.16
CA LEU A 233 -4.38 -14.36 11.56
C LEU A 233 -3.43 -15.14 12.48
N ALA A 234 -2.90 -16.29 12.03
CA ALA A 234 -1.90 -17.04 12.78
C ALA A 234 -0.60 -16.25 12.94
N LEU A 235 -0.10 -15.62 11.86
CA LEU A 235 1.07 -14.75 11.92
C LEU A 235 0.86 -13.61 12.92
N ARG A 236 -0.26 -12.89 12.84
CA ARG A 236 -0.61 -11.80 13.76
C ARG A 236 -0.63 -12.26 15.22
N SER A 237 -1.37 -13.33 15.49
CA SER A 237 -1.55 -13.85 16.86
C SER A 237 -0.24 -14.34 17.45
N ASN A 238 0.59 -15.03 16.67
CA ASN A 238 1.87 -15.55 17.13
C ASN A 238 2.86 -14.42 17.44
N VAL A 239 2.96 -13.41 16.54
CA VAL A 239 3.83 -12.25 16.78
C VAL A 239 3.38 -11.48 18.02
N ILE A 240 2.08 -11.22 18.18
CA ILE A 240 1.53 -10.58 19.38
C ILE A 240 1.90 -11.39 20.64
N GLN A 241 1.74 -12.71 20.61
CA GLN A 241 2.10 -13.57 21.72
C GLN A 241 3.59 -13.52 22.05
N ASP A 242 4.45 -13.55 21.05
CA ASP A 242 5.90 -13.53 21.23
C ASP A 242 6.36 -12.21 21.85
N ILE A 243 5.95 -11.07 21.29
CA ILE A 243 6.36 -9.75 21.81
C ILE A 243 5.74 -9.44 23.19
N THR A 244 4.59 -10.05 23.51
CA THR A 244 4.01 -9.96 24.86
C THR A 244 4.89 -10.66 25.89
N LYS A 245 5.46 -11.83 25.56
CA LYS A 245 6.43 -12.54 26.43
C LYS A 245 7.71 -11.72 26.67
N GLU A 246 8.07 -10.87 25.69
CA GLU A 246 9.20 -9.93 25.78
C GLU A 246 8.83 -8.60 26.49
N GLY A 247 7.65 -8.53 27.11
CA GLY A 247 7.22 -7.40 27.95
C GLY A 247 6.54 -6.25 27.21
N SER A 248 6.16 -6.44 25.94
CA SER A 248 5.33 -5.47 25.22
C SER A 248 3.85 -5.62 25.55
N SER A 249 3.09 -4.55 25.30
CA SER A 249 1.63 -4.49 25.47
C SER A 249 0.94 -4.20 24.12
N PRO A 250 0.91 -5.21 23.20
CA PRO A 250 0.44 -5.03 21.86
C PRO A 250 -1.08 -4.99 21.75
N GLN A 251 -1.57 -4.33 20.67
CA GLN A 251 -2.94 -4.42 20.19
C GLN A 251 -2.98 -5.01 18.77
N SER A 252 -4.10 -5.66 18.43
CA SER A 252 -4.30 -6.27 17.09
C SER A 252 -5.00 -5.34 16.09
N TYR A 253 -5.32 -4.12 16.50
CA TYR A 253 -5.99 -3.07 15.72
C TYR A 253 -5.22 -1.76 15.83
N TYR A 254 -5.48 -0.84 14.88
CA TYR A 254 -4.85 0.48 14.90
C TYR A 254 -5.38 1.32 16.07
N MET A 255 -4.47 1.84 16.90
CA MET A 255 -4.80 2.53 18.15
C MET A 255 -5.14 4.01 17.94
N SER A 256 -6.06 4.29 17.00
CA SER A 256 -6.63 5.62 16.78
C SER A 256 -8.09 5.62 17.19
N PHE A 257 -8.51 6.63 17.96
CA PHE A 257 -9.90 6.74 18.39
C PHE A 257 -10.84 6.98 17.22
N LYS A 258 -12.06 6.45 17.32
CA LYS A 258 -13.11 6.69 16.32
C LYS A 258 -13.41 8.18 16.16
N GLU A 259 -13.55 8.90 17.28
CA GLU A 259 -13.71 10.36 17.30
C GLU A 259 -12.40 10.97 17.79
N THR A 260 -11.89 11.94 17.04
CA THR A 260 -10.61 12.61 17.37
C THR A 260 -10.61 13.13 18.81
N ASP A 261 -9.53 12.84 19.53
CA ASP A 261 -9.28 13.27 20.91
C ASP A 261 -10.36 12.82 21.94
N ASP A 262 -11.15 11.75 21.62
CA ASP A 262 -12.15 11.21 22.54
C ASP A 262 -11.88 9.72 22.89
N PRO A 263 -11.24 9.44 24.04
CA PRO A 263 -10.96 8.06 24.48
C PRO A 263 -12.21 7.18 24.59
N GLN A 264 -13.37 7.76 24.96
CA GLN A 264 -14.61 7.01 25.14
C GLN A 264 -15.26 6.58 23.81
N SER A 265 -14.88 7.21 22.70
CA SER A 265 -15.35 6.81 21.36
C SER A 265 -14.84 5.41 20.96
N GLY A 266 -13.77 4.95 21.60
CA GLY A 266 -13.15 3.64 21.36
C GLY A 266 -12.48 3.53 20.00
N PHE A 267 -12.38 2.29 19.50
CA PHE A 267 -11.58 1.96 18.33
C PHE A 267 -12.42 1.31 17.23
N VAL A 268 -11.87 1.34 16.00
CA VAL A 268 -12.45 0.70 14.81
C VAL A 268 -11.35 -0.09 14.12
N ASP A 269 -11.57 -1.38 13.91
CA ASP A 269 -10.75 -2.20 13.01
C ASP A 269 -11.38 -2.23 11.61
N SER A 270 -10.59 -2.34 10.56
CA SER A 270 -11.06 -2.29 9.18
C SER A 270 -10.05 -2.90 8.21
N VAL A 271 -10.49 -3.17 6.99
CA VAL A 271 -9.59 -3.51 5.87
C VAL A 271 -8.98 -2.23 5.31
N SER A 272 -7.67 -2.20 5.15
CA SER A 272 -6.97 -1.08 4.54
C SER A 272 -7.24 -0.99 3.04
N ASP A 273 -7.36 0.23 2.52
CA ASP A 273 -7.45 0.47 1.08
C ASP A 273 -6.16 0.07 0.35
N PRO A 274 -6.24 -0.25 -0.97
CA PRO A 274 -5.08 -0.68 -1.76
C PRO A 274 -3.92 0.32 -1.89
N ARG A 275 -4.12 1.59 -1.55
CA ARG A 275 -3.04 2.60 -1.50
C ARG A 275 -2.05 2.36 -0.36
N PHE A 276 -2.41 1.54 0.65
CA PHE A 276 -1.56 1.13 1.77
C PHE A 276 -0.91 -0.23 1.52
N SER A 277 0.19 -0.51 2.19
CA SER A 277 0.92 -1.78 2.04
C SER A 277 0.03 -3.01 2.31
N THR A 278 -0.66 -3.05 3.43
CA THR A 278 -1.51 -4.20 3.81
C THR A 278 -2.65 -4.42 2.82
N GLY A 279 -3.35 -3.36 2.40
CA GLY A 279 -4.40 -3.43 1.39
C GLY A 279 -3.91 -3.86 0.00
N TYR A 280 -2.68 -3.49 -0.36
CA TYR A 280 -2.07 -3.88 -1.64
C TYR A 280 -1.66 -5.35 -1.67
N PHE A 281 -0.94 -5.84 -0.65
CA PHE A 281 -0.39 -7.19 -0.66
C PHE A 281 -1.46 -8.27 -0.58
N GLN A 282 -2.58 -8.04 0.12
CA GLN A 282 -3.69 -8.99 0.14
C GLN A 282 -4.32 -9.19 -1.25
N LEU A 283 -4.32 -8.16 -2.12
CA LEU A 283 -4.76 -8.29 -3.52
C LEU A 283 -3.81 -9.13 -4.38
N ARG A 284 -2.58 -9.32 -3.92
CA ARG A 284 -1.57 -10.17 -4.54
C ARG A 284 -1.55 -11.59 -3.96
N ASN A 285 -2.47 -11.94 -3.07
CA ASN A 285 -2.48 -13.19 -2.30
C ASN A 285 -1.19 -13.38 -1.49
N ARG A 286 -0.68 -12.33 -0.86
CA ARG A 286 0.48 -12.33 0.02
C ARG A 286 0.10 -11.70 1.35
N MET A 287 0.81 -12.07 2.41
CA MET A 287 0.59 -11.48 3.73
C MET A 287 1.38 -10.18 3.85
N ALA A 288 0.75 -9.18 4.44
CA ALA A 288 1.44 -7.97 4.86
C ALA A 288 1.12 -7.66 6.32
N MET A 289 2.16 -7.29 7.06
CA MET A 289 2.07 -6.87 8.46
C MET A 289 2.44 -5.40 8.56
N LEU A 290 1.58 -4.63 9.22
CA LEU A 290 1.86 -3.28 9.66
C LEU A 290 2.26 -3.34 11.13
N VAL A 291 3.43 -2.81 11.42
CA VAL A 291 3.97 -2.67 12.78
C VAL A 291 3.98 -1.19 13.12
N GLU A 292 3.25 -0.80 14.16
CA GLU A 292 3.08 0.59 14.59
C GLU A 292 3.50 0.73 16.06
N THR A 293 4.75 1.10 16.31
CA THR A 293 5.17 1.44 17.68
C THR A 293 4.58 2.76 18.12
N HIS A 294 4.31 2.91 19.41
CA HIS A 294 3.64 4.11 19.92
C HIS A 294 4.61 5.29 20.07
N SER A 295 4.32 6.40 19.39
CA SER A 295 5.18 7.59 19.31
C SER A 295 5.57 8.21 20.66
N TRP A 296 4.72 8.08 21.67
CA TRP A 296 4.98 8.58 23.04
C TRP A 296 5.91 7.70 23.86
N LYS A 297 6.26 6.49 23.41
CA LYS A 297 7.38 5.73 23.99
C LYS A 297 8.69 6.35 23.53
N ASP A 298 9.71 6.29 24.38
CA ASP A 298 11.04 6.77 24.01
C ASP A 298 11.68 5.93 22.90
N TYR A 299 12.66 6.49 22.23
CA TYR A 299 13.29 5.87 21.08
C TYR A 299 13.94 4.50 21.39
N PRO A 300 14.72 4.32 22.50
CA PRO A 300 15.26 3.01 22.83
C PRO A 300 14.19 1.94 23.06
N THR A 301 13.06 2.29 23.66
CA THR A 301 11.91 1.39 23.85
C THR A 301 11.32 0.97 22.50
N ARG A 302 11.08 1.92 21.60
CA ARG A 302 10.51 1.63 20.28
C ARG A 302 11.44 0.78 19.43
N VAL A 303 12.76 1.07 19.41
CA VAL A 303 13.75 0.24 18.70
C VAL A 303 13.76 -1.18 19.24
N ARG A 304 13.73 -1.38 20.57
CA ARG A 304 13.67 -2.72 21.18
C ARG A 304 12.42 -3.49 20.78
N ILE A 305 11.25 -2.83 20.77
CA ILE A 305 9.97 -3.48 20.43
C ILE A 305 9.93 -3.83 18.95
N THR A 306 10.41 -2.94 18.08
CA THR A 306 10.52 -3.19 16.64
C THR A 306 11.48 -4.34 16.35
N HIS A 307 12.64 -4.39 17.04
CA HIS A 307 13.58 -5.49 16.97
C HIS A 307 12.92 -6.83 17.33
N ASN A 308 12.20 -6.90 18.45
CA ASN A 308 11.51 -8.12 18.89
C ASN A 308 10.45 -8.56 17.88
N SER A 309 9.76 -7.61 17.25
CA SER A 309 8.78 -7.88 16.18
C SER A 309 9.44 -8.48 14.94
N ILE A 310 10.58 -7.93 14.51
CA ILE A 310 11.37 -8.47 13.38
C ILE A 310 11.82 -9.90 13.67
N VAL A 311 12.40 -10.14 14.84
CA VAL A 311 12.89 -11.47 15.27
C VAL A 311 11.74 -12.47 15.33
N SER A 312 10.57 -12.08 15.86
CA SER A 312 9.39 -12.93 15.89
C SER A 312 8.90 -13.28 14.49
N VAL A 313 8.78 -12.32 13.58
CA VAL A 313 8.37 -12.58 12.17
C VAL A 313 9.32 -13.59 11.52
N LEU A 314 10.64 -13.41 11.66
CA LEU A 314 11.61 -14.34 11.09
C LEU A 314 11.47 -15.76 11.67
N ASN A 315 11.21 -15.89 12.96
CA ASN A 315 10.94 -17.18 13.61
C ASN A 315 9.64 -17.81 13.09
N GLN A 316 8.57 -17.03 12.96
CA GLN A 316 7.26 -17.52 12.49
C GLN A 316 7.33 -17.98 11.03
N VAL A 317 8.02 -17.24 10.16
CA VAL A 317 8.22 -17.65 8.77
C VAL A 317 9.14 -18.89 8.69
N ALA A 318 10.16 -18.98 9.51
CA ALA A 318 11.02 -20.18 9.57
C ALA A 318 10.22 -21.43 10.01
N ALA A 319 9.28 -21.27 10.93
CA ALA A 319 8.44 -22.37 11.43
C ALA A 319 7.32 -22.77 10.47
N HIS A 320 6.64 -21.78 9.87
CA HIS A 320 5.39 -21.98 9.15
C HIS A 320 5.44 -21.59 7.67
N GLY A 321 6.49 -20.90 7.22
CA GLY A 321 6.56 -20.25 5.91
C GLY A 321 6.31 -21.21 4.74
N LYS A 322 6.75 -22.47 4.82
CA LYS A 322 6.48 -23.45 3.76
C LYS A 322 4.99 -23.78 3.61
N ALA A 323 4.27 -23.95 4.70
CA ALA A 323 2.82 -24.18 4.69
C ALA A 323 2.08 -22.90 4.21
N TRP A 324 2.50 -21.73 4.64
CA TRP A 324 1.92 -20.47 4.17
C TRP A 324 2.20 -20.20 2.68
N GLN A 325 3.37 -20.57 2.18
CA GLN A 325 3.69 -20.49 0.74
C GLN A 325 2.78 -21.41 -0.09
N GLN A 326 2.46 -22.60 0.42
CA GLN A 326 1.49 -23.49 -0.22
C GLN A 326 0.07 -22.88 -0.21
N ALA A 327 -0.34 -22.25 0.90
CA ALA A 327 -1.63 -21.55 0.97
C ALA A 327 -1.68 -20.37 -0.01
N ALA A 328 -0.61 -19.60 -0.14
CA ALA A 328 -0.51 -18.49 -1.11
C ALA A 328 -0.58 -19.00 -2.56
N ALA A 329 0.14 -20.07 -2.90
CA ALA A 329 0.09 -20.70 -4.23
C ALA A 329 -1.32 -21.25 -4.55
N ALA A 330 -2.01 -21.82 -3.55
CA ALA A 330 -3.40 -22.26 -3.71
C ALA A 330 -4.36 -21.08 -3.90
N ALA A 331 -4.13 -19.97 -3.20
CA ALA A 331 -4.89 -18.72 -3.38
C ALA A 331 -4.68 -18.14 -4.80
N ASP A 332 -3.45 -18.15 -5.31
CA ASP A 332 -3.14 -17.76 -6.70
C ASP A 332 -3.91 -18.64 -7.71
N ALA A 333 -3.92 -19.96 -7.49
CA ALA A 333 -4.64 -20.90 -8.36
C ALA A 333 -6.17 -20.67 -8.30
N ARG A 334 -6.74 -20.29 -7.15
CA ARG A 334 -8.15 -19.91 -7.02
C ARG A 334 -8.43 -18.56 -7.69
N ALA A 335 -7.53 -17.59 -7.54
CA ALA A 335 -7.66 -16.29 -8.19
C ALA A 335 -7.71 -16.38 -9.72
N MET A 336 -7.00 -17.32 -10.33
CA MET A 336 -7.08 -17.60 -11.78
C MET A 336 -8.46 -18.09 -12.24
N LYS A 337 -9.36 -18.46 -11.33
CA LYS A 337 -10.68 -19.05 -11.61
C LYS A 337 -11.84 -18.17 -11.15
N ILE A 338 -11.61 -16.89 -10.85
CA ILE A 338 -12.67 -16.00 -10.34
C ILE A 338 -13.59 -15.44 -11.44
N ALA A 339 -13.35 -15.74 -12.72
CA ALA A 339 -14.20 -15.31 -13.81
C ALA A 339 -15.68 -15.59 -13.52
N GLY A 340 -16.53 -14.57 -13.65
CA GLY A 340 -17.97 -14.66 -13.39
C GLY A 340 -18.37 -14.77 -11.91
N GLN A 341 -17.43 -14.83 -10.96
CA GLN A 341 -17.71 -14.90 -9.53
C GLN A 341 -17.87 -13.51 -8.91
N PRO A 342 -18.65 -13.37 -7.82
CA PRO A 342 -18.69 -12.14 -7.05
C PRO A 342 -17.35 -11.94 -6.32
N VAL A 343 -16.85 -10.70 -6.34
CA VAL A 343 -15.61 -10.29 -5.66
C VAL A 343 -15.88 -9.02 -4.89
N ALA A 344 -15.57 -9.01 -3.61
CA ALA A 344 -15.67 -7.81 -2.78
C ALA A 344 -14.55 -6.83 -3.17
N LEU A 345 -14.93 -5.59 -3.43
CA LEU A 345 -14.01 -4.46 -3.70
C LEU A 345 -13.84 -3.58 -2.48
N THR A 346 -14.86 -3.47 -1.62
CA THR A 346 -14.82 -2.70 -0.38
C THR A 346 -15.36 -3.52 0.78
N TYR A 347 -14.94 -3.12 1.94
CA TYR A 347 -15.36 -3.67 3.22
C TYR A 347 -15.81 -2.51 4.11
N LYS A 348 -16.72 -2.78 5.04
CA LYS A 348 -17.13 -1.82 6.06
C LYS A 348 -17.19 -2.47 7.42
N THR A 349 -16.85 -1.70 8.43
CA THR A 349 -17.06 -2.09 9.82
C THR A 349 -18.48 -1.74 10.23
N THR A 350 -19.17 -2.69 10.87
CA THR A 350 -20.54 -2.47 11.37
C THR A 350 -20.53 -1.66 12.66
N ASP A 351 -21.70 -1.20 13.09
CA ASP A 351 -21.84 -0.48 14.37
C ASP A 351 -21.83 -1.41 15.60
N LYS A 352 -21.72 -2.72 15.39
CA LYS A 352 -21.61 -3.69 16.49
C LYS A 352 -20.32 -3.46 17.26
N THR A 353 -20.42 -3.45 18.57
CA THR A 353 -19.31 -3.17 19.48
C THR A 353 -19.06 -4.33 20.44
N THR A 354 -17.79 -4.55 20.73
CA THR A 354 -17.32 -5.36 21.86
C THR A 354 -16.64 -4.43 22.85
N MET A 355 -17.03 -4.49 24.14
CA MET A 355 -16.36 -3.68 25.16
C MET A 355 -15.02 -4.30 25.53
N VAL A 356 -13.95 -3.53 25.37
CA VAL A 356 -12.58 -3.95 25.67
C VAL A 356 -11.99 -3.12 26.81
N ASP A 357 -11.10 -3.75 27.57
CA ASP A 357 -10.27 -3.07 28.55
C ASP A 357 -9.00 -2.59 27.87
N PHE A 358 -8.78 -1.28 27.89
CA PHE A 358 -7.64 -0.63 27.25
C PHE A 358 -6.81 0.11 28.30
N ASN A 359 -5.53 -0.17 28.35
CA ASN A 359 -4.64 0.42 29.34
C ASN A 359 -4.25 1.84 28.95
N GLY A 360 -4.91 2.81 29.53
CA GLY A 360 -4.67 4.25 29.36
C GLY A 360 -4.16 4.92 30.63
N TYR A 361 -4.41 6.21 30.75
CA TYR A 361 -4.14 7.04 31.92
C TYR A 361 -5.39 7.77 32.34
N ALA A 362 -5.44 8.26 33.57
CA ALA A 362 -6.46 9.21 33.99
C ALA A 362 -6.43 10.45 33.09
N TYR A 363 -7.58 10.98 32.75
CA TYR A 363 -7.67 12.18 31.90
C TYR A 363 -8.83 13.08 32.30
N THR A 364 -8.74 14.33 31.92
CA THR A 364 -9.83 15.30 31.95
C THR A 364 -10.05 15.88 30.57
N ARG A 365 -11.28 16.32 30.30
CA ARG A 365 -11.59 17.02 29.05
C ARG A 365 -12.13 18.41 29.38
N THR A 366 -11.49 19.44 28.89
CA THR A 366 -11.83 20.85 29.17
C THR A 366 -11.85 21.67 27.89
N MET A 367 -12.71 22.69 27.85
CA MET A 367 -12.69 23.65 26.76
C MET A 367 -11.39 24.42 26.77
N SER A 368 -10.69 24.43 25.67
CA SER A 368 -9.44 25.18 25.50
C SER A 368 -9.74 26.65 25.26
N ASP A 369 -9.08 27.53 25.97
CA ASP A 369 -9.08 28.99 25.76
C ASP A 369 -8.24 29.39 24.52
N VAL A 370 -7.39 28.47 24.00
CA VAL A 370 -6.57 28.68 22.80
C VAL A 370 -7.34 28.29 21.54
N SER A 371 -7.89 27.06 21.50
CA SER A 371 -8.53 26.52 20.29
C SER A 371 -10.06 26.66 20.28
N GLY A 372 -10.68 26.85 21.44
CA GLY A 372 -12.13 26.78 21.59
C GLY A 372 -12.71 25.37 21.46
N MET A 373 -11.86 24.34 21.40
CA MET A 373 -12.27 22.94 21.30
C MET A 373 -12.20 22.24 22.67
N LEU A 374 -12.99 21.16 22.80
CA LEU A 374 -12.88 20.26 23.96
C LEU A 374 -11.60 19.41 23.80
N MET A 375 -10.62 19.64 24.67
CA MET A 375 -9.29 19.00 24.62
C MET A 375 -9.11 18.01 25.75
N THR A 376 -8.45 16.88 25.45
CA THR A 376 -8.11 15.85 26.43
C THR A 376 -6.73 16.08 27.03
N HIS A 377 -6.65 16.06 28.37
CA HIS A 377 -5.43 16.19 29.15
C HIS A 377 -5.18 14.92 29.95
N TYR A 378 -4.10 14.22 29.62
CA TYR A 378 -3.73 12.95 30.23
C TYR A 378 -2.78 13.14 31.42
N ASP A 379 -3.01 12.40 32.52
CA ASP A 379 -2.12 12.32 33.67
C ASP A 379 -1.34 10.99 33.63
N GLU A 380 -0.17 10.99 33.03
CA GLU A 380 0.70 9.81 32.87
C GLU A 380 1.16 9.22 34.23
N SER A 381 1.04 9.96 35.34
CA SER A 381 1.35 9.46 36.68
C SER A 381 0.26 8.55 37.26
N LYS A 382 -0.90 8.49 36.61
CA LYS A 382 -2.08 7.74 37.07
C LYS A 382 -2.54 6.73 36.00
N PRO A 383 -1.94 5.54 35.92
CA PRO A 383 -2.43 4.46 35.08
C PRO A 383 -3.91 4.15 35.35
N GLN A 384 -4.68 3.99 34.30
CA GLN A 384 -6.11 3.69 34.37
C GLN A 384 -6.53 2.75 33.23
N VAL A 385 -7.39 1.80 33.52
CA VAL A 385 -8.04 0.99 32.48
C VAL A 385 -9.26 1.75 31.95
N TRP A 386 -9.32 1.92 30.64
CA TRP A 386 -10.51 2.44 29.96
C TRP A 386 -11.38 1.28 29.46
N ARG A 387 -12.64 1.28 29.84
CA ARG A 387 -13.64 0.36 29.29
C ARG A 387 -14.27 1.02 28.08
N VAL A 388 -13.83 0.65 26.86
CA VAL A 388 -14.19 1.34 25.62
C VAL A 388 -14.71 0.39 24.55
N PRO A 389 -15.54 0.88 23.61
CA PRO A 389 -16.06 0.04 22.53
C PRO A 389 -14.98 -0.18 21.45
N LEU A 390 -14.80 -1.44 21.06
CA LEU A 390 -14.10 -1.84 19.84
C LEU A 390 -15.14 -2.27 18.79
N ARG A 391 -15.02 -1.74 17.59
CA ARG A 391 -15.79 -2.16 16.40
C ARG A 391 -14.87 -2.97 15.53
N ASP A 392 -15.07 -4.29 15.47
CA ASP A 392 -14.22 -5.24 14.76
C ASP A 392 -15.00 -6.24 13.89
N GLU A 393 -16.33 -6.06 13.80
CA GLU A 393 -17.11 -6.83 12.84
C GLU A 393 -17.05 -6.17 11.46
N VAL A 394 -16.18 -6.73 10.61
CA VAL A 394 -15.95 -6.25 9.24
C VAL A 394 -16.69 -7.15 8.26
N VAL A 395 -17.49 -6.55 7.38
CA VAL A 395 -18.29 -7.24 6.36
C VAL A 395 -17.96 -6.71 4.97
N GLU A 396 -18.21 -7.52 3.95
CA GLU A 396 -18.14 -7.09 2.56
C GLU A 396 -19.22 -6.04 2.28
N ASP A 397 -18.86 -4.98 1.55
CA ASP A 397 -19.76 -3.87 1.24
C ASP A 397 -20.09 -3.81 -0.25
N LEU A 398 -19.16 -3.37 -1.11
CA LEU A 398 -19.34 -3.41 -2.56
C LEU A 398 -18.82 -4.71 -3.13
N GLN A 399 -19.71 -5.52 -3.70
CA GLN A 399 -19.34 -6.70 -4.48
C GLN A 399 -19.62 -6.46 -5.96
N VAL A 400 -18.72 -6.92 -6.82
CA VAL A 400 -18.91 -6.90 -8.29
C VAL A 400 -18.62 -8.27 -8.87
N LYS A 401 -19.31 -8.62 -9.94
CA LYS A 401 -19.04 -9.83 -10.71
C LYS A 401 -17.76 -9.62 -11.52
N ALA A 402 -16.78 -10.52 -11.40
CA ALA A 402 -15.59 -10.49 -12.23
C ALA A 402 -15.97 -10.74 -13.71
N PRO A 403 -15.32 -10.08 -14.70
CA PRO A 403 -15.59 -10.34 -16.12
C PRO A 403 -15.27 -11.78 -16.50
N GLY A 404 -15.93 -12.32 -17.53
CA GLY A 404 -15.74 -13.69 -17.95
C GLY A 404 -14.35 -13.98 -18.53
N ALA A 405 -13.77 -13.02 -19.29
CA ALA A 405 -12.43 -13.16 -19.85
C ALA A 405 -11.44 -12.10 -19.36
N GLY A 406 -11.88 -10.85 -19.18
CA GLY A 406 -10.97 -9.79 -18.74
C GLY A 406 -11.43 -8.38 -19.07
N TYR A 407 -10.44 -7.48 -19.13
CA TYR A 407 -10.67 -6.07 -19.44
C TYR A 407 -10.04 -5.69 -20.76
N VAL A 408 -10.64 -4.71 -21.43
CA VAL A 408 -10.14 -4.11 -22.68
C VAL A 408 -9.86 -2.64 -22.44
N VAL A 409 -8.63 -2.23 -22.72
CA VAL A 409 -8.23 -0.82 -22.66
C VAL A 409 -8.10 -0.31 -24.10
N PRO A 410 -8.83 0.75 -24.49
CA PRO A 410 -8.69 1.32 -25.82
C PRO A 410 -7.27 1.76 -26.14
N ALA A 411 -6.86 1.67 -27.40
CA ALA A 411 -5.51 2.02 -27.85
C ALA A 411 -5.09 3.45 -27.44
N ALA A 412 -6.04 4.38 -27.36
CA ALA A 412 -5.79 5.77 -26.94
C ALA A 412 -5.26 5.86 -25.48
N PHE A 413 -5.58 4.92 -24.62
CA PHE A 413 -5.12 4.86 -23.23
C PHE A 413 -4.05 3.79 -22.99
N ALA A 414 -3.72 3.00 -24.03
CA ALA A 414 -2.88 1.82 -23.91
C ALA A 414 -1.48 2.13 -23.34
N HIS A 415 -0.88 3.24 -23.72
CA HIS A 415 0.46 3.61 -23.24
C HIS A 415 0.48 3.86 -21.73
N MET A 416 -0.40 4.71 -21.25
CA MET A 416 -0.52 5.06 -19.82
C MET A 416 -0.87 3.84 -18.96
N VAL A 417 -1.86 3.05 -19.39
CA VAL A 417 -2.30 1.87 -18.63
C VAL A 417 -1.25 0.76 -18.66
N ALA A 418 -0.59 0.52 -19.81
CA ALA A 418 0.47 -0.49 -19.90
C ALA A 418 1.61 -0.22 -18.91
N ALA A 419 2.00 1.04 -18.73
CA ALA A 419 3.01 1.41 -17.73
C ALA A 419 2.61 0.97 -16.31
N LYS A 420 1.35 1.22 -15.91
CA LYS A 420 0.83 0.78 -14.60
C LYS A 420 0.77 -0.74 -14.48
N LEU A 421 0.33 -1.45 -15.53
CA LEU A 421 0.30 -2.91 -15.53
C LEU A 421 1.69 -3.52 -15.37
N VAL A 422 2.70 -2.97 -16.05
CA VAL A 422 4.10 -3.39 -15.89
C VAL A 422 4.59 -3.16 -14.47
N GLN A 423 4.34 -1.97 -13.90
CA GLN A 423 4.72 -1.63 -12.52
C GLN A 423 4.15 -2.64 -11.51
N HIS A 424 2.92 -3.10 -11.73
CA HIS A 424 2.26 -4.10 -10.87
C HIS A 424 2.58 -5.56 -11.24
N GLY A 425 3.32 -5.79 -12.32
CA GLY A 425 3.62 -7.13 -12.83
C GLY A 425 2.35 -7.89 -13.24
N ILE A 426 1.39 -7.18 -13.83
CA ILE A 426 0.14 -7.73 -14.35
C ILE A 426 0.34 -8.13 -15.81
N THR A 427 -0.12 -9.35 -16.17
CA THR A 427 -0.04 -9.85 -17.54
C THR A 427 -1.09 -9.19 -18.42
N PHE A 428 -0.69 -8.75 -19.60
CA PHE A 428 -1.58 -8.20 -20.62
C PHE A 428 -1.01 -8.46 -22.03
N ARG A 429 -1.83 -8.25 -23.07
CA ARG A 429 -1.37 -8.29 -24.47
C ARG A 429 -1.95 -7.13 -25.26
N LYS A 430 -1.26 -6.70 -26.31
CA LYS A 430 -1.78 -5.78 -27.33
C LYS A 430 -2.52 -6.55 -28.39
N LEU A 431 -3.63 -5.99 -28.89
CA LEU A 431 -4.32 -6.52 -30.04
C LEU A 431 -3.52 -6.22 -31.33
N ASP A 432 -3.15 -7.26 -32.06
CA ASP A 432 -2.40 -7.12 -33.31
C ASP A 432 -3.28 -6.68 -34.48
N LYS A 433 -4.60 -6.87 -34.39
CA LYS A 433 -5.60 -6.53 -35.40
C LYS A 433 -6.76 -5.79 -34.77
N ALA A 434 -7.45 -5.00 -35.59
CA ALA A 434 -8.72 -4.39 -35.19
C ALA A 434 -9.83 -5.47 -35.08
N VAL A 435 -10.79 -5.25 -34.17
CA VAL A 435 -12.00 -6.06 -34.01
C VAL A 435 -13.19 -5.13 -34.23
N SER A 436 -13.93 -5.34 -35.30
CA SER A 436 -15.00 -4.40 -35.72
C SER A 436 -16.26 -4.44 -34.85
N ASN A 437 -16.55 -5.55 -34.20
CA ASN A 437 -17.77 -5.77 -33.44
C ASN A 437 -17.51 -6.65 -32.20
N ALA A 438 -16.64 -6.17 -31.31
CA ALA A 438 -16.38 -6.83 -30.04
C ALA A 438 -17.59 -6.67 -29.12
N GLN A 439 -18.10 -7.79 -28.60
CA GLN A 439 -19.14 -7.76 -27.55
C GLN A 439 -18.46 -7.47 -26.21
N VAL A 440 -18.74 -6.31 -25.67
CA VAL A 440 -18.12 -5.82 -24.42
C VAL A 440 -19.18 -5.23 -23.50
N GLU A 441 -18.86 -5.16 -22.22
CA GLU A 441 -19.60 -4.32 -21.29
C GLU A 441 -18.90 -2.97 -21.16
N THR A 442 -19.67 -1.88 -21.33
CA THR A 442 -19.23 -0.51 -21.09
C THR A 442 -19.86 0.01 -19.80
N PHE A 443 -19.12 0.80 -19.03
CA PHE A 443 -19.67 1.46 -17.83
C PHE A 443 -20.05 2.90 -18.15
N ARG A 444 -21.33 3.23 -17.92
CA ARG A 444 -21.83 4.60 -18.02
C ARG A 444 -22.13 5.15 -16.65
N ALA A 445 -21.53 6.27 -16.33
CA ALA A 445 -21.83 6.97 -15.09
C ALA A 445 -23.12 7.78 -15.23
N ASP A 446 -24.06 7.50 -14.34
CA ASP A 446 -25.26 8.33 -14.13
C ASP A 446 -24.89 9.58 -13.32
N LYS A 447 -23.89 9.46 -12.44
CA LYS A 447 -23.34 10.55 -11.65
C LYS A 447 -21.81 10.43 -11.57
N ALA A 448 -21.12 11.53 -11.83
CA ALA A 448 -19.69 11.69 -11.62
C ALA A 448 -19.46 12.87 -10.66
N THR A 449 -18.63 12.67 -9.63
CA THR A 449 -18.37 13.70 -8.61
C THR A 449 -16.87 13.85 -8.43
N PHE A 450 -16.34 14.96 -8.87
CA PHE A 450 -14.94 15.34 -8.64
C PHE A 450 -14.75 15.84 -7.21
N ALA A 451 -13.65 15.44 -6.59
CA ALA A 451 -13.26 16.01 -5.31
C ALA A 451 -12.95 17.51 -5.45
N SER A 452 -13.35 18.29 -4.45
CA SER A 452 -13.10 19.74 -4.45
C SER A 452 -11.63 20.10 -4.25
N ASN A 453 -10.86 19.24 -3.59
CA ASN A 453 -9.47 19.44 -3.28
C ASN A 453 -8.60 18.33 -3.89
N SER A 454 -7.37 18.67 -4.24
CA SER A 454 -6.34 17.70 -4.59
C SER A 454 -5.99 16.81 -3.38
N PHE A 455 -5.76 15.53 -3.64
CA PHE A 455 -5.23 14.58 -2.67
C PHE A 455 -4.12 13.75 -3.31
N GLU A 456 -2.93 13.75 -2.73
CA GLU A 456 -1.76 13.04 -3.24
C GLU A 456 -1.51 13.32 -4.75
N SER A 457 -1.54 14.59 -5.12
CA SER A 457 -1.37 15.14 -6.48
C SER A 457 -2.50 14.87 -7.47
N HIS A 458 -3.61 14.27 -7.05
CA HIS A 458 -4.72 13.90 -7.91
C HIS A 458 -6.03 14.59 -7.52
N GLN A 459 -6.83 14.97 -8.53
CA GLN A 459 -8.24 15.27 -8.33
C GLN A 459 -9.01 13.95 -8.42
N ARG A 460 -9.46 13.45 -7.27
CA ARG A 460 -10.18 12.18 -7.20
C ARG A 460 -11.57 12.27 -7.82
N LEU A 461 -12.02 11.16 -8.38
CA LEU A 461 -13.33 11.01 -9.00
C LEU A 461 -14.09 9.85 -8.36
N THR A 462 -15.36 10.09 -8.02
CA THR A 462 -16.30 9.04 -7.59
C THR A 462 -17.43 8.96 -8.60
N VAL A 463 -17.81 7.74 -8.98
CA VAL A 463 -18.88 7.51 -9.96
C VAL A 463 -19.97 6.58 -9.43
N GLN A 464 -21.20 6.83 -9.87
CA GLN A 464 -22.32 5.91 -9.75
C GLN A 464 -22.80 5.59 -11.17
N GLY A 465 -23.12 4.34 -11.46
CA GLY A 465 -23.50 3.92 -12.80
C GLY A 465 -23.59 2.41 -12.93
N SER A 466 -23.68 1.93 -14.15
CA SER A 466 -23.85 0.52 -14.43
C SER A 466 -23.12 0.05 -15.68
N TRP A 467 -22.78 -1.22 -15.71
CA TRP A 467 -22.26 -1.90 -16.87
C TRP A 467 -23.40 -2.30 -17.82
N LYS A 468 -23.19 -2.10 -19.13
CA LYS A 468 -24.15 -2.48 -20.18
C LYS A 468 -23.45 -3.17 -21.33
N GLN A 469 -24.05 -4.23 -21.84
CA GLN A 469 -23.57 -4.91 -23.06
C GLN A 469 -23.74 -4.01 -24.28
N GLU A 470 -22.66 -3.77 -25.00
CA GLU A 470 -22.65 -2.99 -26.22
C GLU A 470 -21.61 -3.54 -27.21
N PRO A 471 -21.91 -3.56 -28.51
CA PRO A 471 -20.89 -3.82 -29.51
C PRO A 471 -19.94 -2.62 -29.65
N ARG A 472 -18.65 -2.86 -29.66
CA ARG A 472 -17.64 -1.81 -29.83
C ARG A 472 -16.59 -2.20 -30.86
N ALA A 473 -16.15 -1.24 -31.65
CA ALA A 473 -15.00 -1.39 -32.51
C ALA A 473 -13.72 -1.16 -31.68
N LEU A 474 -12.82 -2.13 -31.70
CA LEU A 474 -11.51 -2.04 -31.08
C LEU A 474 -10.46 -1.87 -32.16
N VAL A 475 -9.65 -0.85 -32.05
CA VAL A 475 -8.54 -0.64 -33.01
C VAL A 475 -7.31 -1.45 -32.59
N LYS A 476 -6.44 -1.75 -33.56
CA LYS A 476 -5.13 -2.34 -33.31
C LYS A 476 -4.38 -1.54 -32.22
N GLY A 477 -3.73 -2.24 -31.29
CA GLY A 477 -3.00 -1.63 -30.19
C GLY A 477 -3.81 -1.45 -28.90
N ALA A 478 -5.12 -1.73 -28.90
CA ALA A 478 -5.87 -1.86 -27.65
C ALA A 478 -5.25 -2.96 -26.78
N LEU A 479 -5.39 -2.86 -25.44
CA LEU A 479 -4.89 -3.88 -24.53
C LEU A 479 -6.00 -4.84 -24.14
N PHE A 480 -5.68 -6.12 -24.08
CA PHE A 480 -6.47 -7.12 -23.39
C PHE A 480 -5.76 -7.54 -22.10
N VAL A 481 -6.44 -7.44 -20.96
CA VAL A 481 -5.92 -7.80 -19.64
C VAL A 481 -6.75 -8.98 -19.12
N PRO A 482 -6.23 -10.22 -19.19
CA PRO A 482 -6.98 -11.40 -18.79
C PRO A 482 -7.25 -11.39 -17.28
N ILE A 483 -8.46 -11.82 -16.89
CA ILE A 483 -8.79 -12.00 -15.46
C ILE A 483 -8.18 -13.30 -14.93
N ALA A 484 -7.94 -14.30 -15.78
CA ALA A 484 -7.35 -15.57 -15.41
C ALA A 484 -5.85 -15.45 -15.17
N GLN A 485 -5.47 -14.76 -14.09
CA GLN A 485 -4.08 -14.61 -13.63
C GLN A 485 -4.03 -14.54 -12.09
N PRO A 486 -2.89 -14.86 -11.46
CA PRO A 486 -2.78 -14.85 -9.98
C PRO A 486 -3.18 -13.53 -9.34
N LYS A 487 -2.89 -12.41 -10.01
CA LYS A 487 -3.21 -11.05 -9.56
C LYS A 487 -4.61 -10.56 -9.98
N ALA A 488 -5.56 -11.46 -10.21
CA ALA A 488 -6.89 -11.09 -10.68
C ALA A 488 -7.61 -10.06 -9.81
N ARG A 489 -7.52 -10.17 -8.46
CA ARG A 489 -8.08 -9.17 -7.55
C ARG A 489 -7.42 -7.80 -7.69
N LEU A 490 -6.11 -7.75 -7.91
CA LEU A 490 -5.39 -6.50 -8.18
C LEU A 490 -5.81 -5.89 -9.51
N VAL A 491 -6.03 -6.70 -10.55
CA VAL A 491 -6.59 -6.24 -11.84
C VAL A 491 -7.95 -5.59 -11.63
N MET A 492 -8.84 -6.22 -10.85
CA MET A 492 -10.16 -5.65 -10.54
C MET A 492 -10.05 -4.36 -9.74
N ALA A 493 -9.17 -4.30 -8.75
CA ALA A 493 -8.94 -3.08 -7.96
C ALA A 493 -8.46 -1.90 -8.84
N LEU A 494 -7.67 -2.17 -9.88
CA LEU A 494 -7.22 -1.14 -10.81
C LEU A 494 -8.32 -0.67 -11.78
N PHE A 495 -9.18 -1.58 -12.25
CA PHE A 495 -10.09 -1.29 -13.36
C PHE A 495 -11.55 -1.13 -12.99
N GLU A 496 -11.99 -1.63 -11.84
CA GLU A 496 -13.38 -1.42 -11.46
C GLU A 496 -13.64 0.05 -11.11
N PRO A 497 -14.56 0.72 -11.80
CA PRO A 497 -14.72 2.17 -11.68
C PRO A 497 -15.13 2.62 -10.27
N GLN A 498 -15.78 1.75 -9.51
CA GLN A 498 -16.25 2.02 -8.16
C GLN A 498 -15.27 1.53 -7.06
N ALA A 499 -14.14 0.90 -7.43
CA ALA A 499 -13.12 0.54 -6.46
C ALA A 499 -12.42 1.80 -5.91
N PRO A 500 -12.14 1.86 -4.61
CA PRO A 500 -11.75 3.10 -3.92
C PRO A 500 -10.44 3.71 -4.41
N ASP A 501 -9.53 2.91 -4.93
CA ASP A 501 -8.22 3.33 -5.42
C ASP A 501 -7.97 2.94 -6.88
N SER A 502 -9.05 2.70 -7.66
CA SER A 502 -8.93 2.40 -9.08
C SER A 502 -8.24 3.54 -9.85
N LEU A 503 -7.76 3.25 -11.05
CA LEU A 503 -7.23 4.27 -11.96
C LEU A 503 -8.25 5.38 -12.21
N LEU A 504 -9.56 5.03 -12.28
CA LEU A 504 -10.62 6.03 -12.38
C LEU A 504 -10.69 6.88 -11.10
N ALA A 505 -10.72 6.25 -9.92
CA ALA A 505 -10.82 6.96 -8.65
C ALA A 505 -9.63 7.91 -8.42
N TRP A 506 -8.44 7.58 -8.93
CA TRP A 506 -7.26 8.44 -8.93
C TRP A 506 -7.24 9.47 -10.08
N GLY A 507 -8.30 9.56 -10.88
CA GLY A 507 -8.46 10.60 -11.88
C GLY A 507 -7.73 10.36 -13.21
N ALA A 508 -7.20 9.15 -13.46
CA ALA A 508 -6.51 8.85 -14.71
C ALA A 508 -7.39 9.00 -15.96
N PHE A 509 -8.71 9.05 -15.79
CA PHE A 509 -9.70 9.16 -16.85
C PHE A 509 -10.66 10.35 -16.66
N ASN A 510 -10.29 11.35 -15.86
CA ASN A 510 -11.16 12.51 -15.56
C ASN A 510 -11.70 13.18 -16.81
N ASN A 511 -10.88 13.27 -17.86
CA ASN A 511 -11.26 13.86 -19.15
C ASN A 511 -12.47 13.17 -19.84
N ALA A 512 -12.78 11.92 -19.51
CA ALA A 512 -13.97 11.23 -20.03
C ALA A 512 -15.26 11.65 -19.31
N PHE A 513 -15.13 12.35 -18.18
CA PHE A 513 -16.25 12.82 -17.36
C PHE A 513 -16.38 14.35 -17.36
N GLU A 514 -15.62 15.01 -18.19
CA GLU A 514 -15.68 16.45 -18.42
C GLU A 514 -16.38 16.75 -19.75
N ARG A 515 -17.36 17.63 -19.74
CA ARG A 515 -17.99 18.10 -20.97
C ARG A 515 -17.00 18.94 -21.77
N LYS A 516 -16.73 18.57 -23.02
CA LYS A 516 -15.74 19.27 -23.89
C LYS A 516 -16.44 20.11 -24.97
N GLU A 517 -17.60 19.67 -25.47
CA GLU A 517 -18.40 20.38 -26.43
C GLU A 517 -19.73 20.79 -25.82
N TYR A 518 -20.28 21.91 -26.21
CA TYR A 518 -21.51 22.46 -25.66
C TYR A 518 -22.40 23.06 -26.75
N MET A 519 -23.66 23.21 -26.44
CA MET A 519 -24.64 23.89 -27.26
C MET A 519 -25.01 25.18 -26.55
N GLU A 520 -24.85 26.31 -27.23
CA GLU A 520 -25.29 27.59 -26.68
C GLU A 520 -26.76 27.55 -26.31
N GLU A 521 -27.18 28.30 -25.30
CA GLU A 521 -28.52 28.24 -24.75
C GLU A 521 -29.62 28.57 -25.79
N TYR A 522 -29.36 29.57 -26.64
CA TYR A 522 -30.32 29.93 -27.71
C TYR A 522 -30.42 28.83 -28.78
N VAL A 523 -29.33 28.14 -29.11
CA VAL A 523 -29.33 26.97 -30.01
C VAL A 523 -30.09 25.82 -29.39
N ALA A 524 -29.88 25.56 -28.09
CA ALA A 524 -30.57 24.51 -27.35
C ALA A 524 -32.07 24.76 -27.24
N GLU A 525 -32.48 26.02 -27.12
CA GLU A 525 -33.88 26.41 -27.11
C GLU A 525 -34.53 26.14 -28.49
N ASP A 526 -33.85 26.49 -29.59
CA ASP A 526 -34.35 26.24 -30.95
C ASP A 526 -34.45 24.72 -31.22
N VAL A 527 -33.43 23.96 -30.84
CA VAL A 527 -33.42 22.47 -30.91
C VAL A 527 -34.57 21.87 -30.10
N ALA A 528 -34.82 22.37 -28.88
CA ALA A 528 -35.89 21.90 -28.03
C ALA A 528 -37.26 22.14 -28.67
N ARG A 529 -37.49 23.33 -29.27
CA ARG A 529 -38.71 23.67 -29.97
C ARG A 529 -38.94 22.79 -31.21
N GLU A 530 -37.89 22.60 -31.99
CA GLU A 530 -37.92 21.74 -33.16
C GLU A 530 -38.26 20.27 -32.78
N GLN A 531 -37.58 19.71 -31.76
CA GLN A 531 -37.85 18.35 -31.29
C GLN A 531 -39.26 18.19 -30.76
N MET A 532 -39.76 19.14 -29.95
CA MET A 532 -41.14 19.10 -29.45
C MET A 532 -42.18 19.21 -30.56
N ALA A 533 -41.90 19.98 -31.63
CA ALA A 533 -42.80 20.11 -32.79
C ALA A 533 -42.82 18.81 -33.62
N LYS A 534 -41.70 18.14 -33.76
CA LYS A 534 -41.55 16.89 -34.52
C LYS A 534 -42.03 15.64 -33.77
N ASP A 535 -41.94 15.66 -32.43
CA ASP A 535 -42.28 14.52 -31.56
C ASP A 535 -43.21 14.95 -30.42
N PRO A 536 -44.55 14.81 -30.61
CA PRO A 536 -45.53 15.10 -29.57
C PRO A 536 -45.39 14.24 -28.31
N ALA A 537 -44.85 13.01 -28.43
CA ALA A 537 -44.63 12.13 -27.29
C ALA A 537 -43.50 12.64 -26.41
N LEU A 538 -42.38 13.10 -27.00
CA LEU A 538 -41.28 13.76 -26.32
C LEU A 538 -41.75 15.06 -25.64
N ALA A 539 -42.58 15.86 -26.33
CA ALA A 539 -43.15 17.06 -25.72
C ALA A 539 -44.01 16.75 -24.49
N ALA A 540 -44.78 15.66 -24.53
CA ALA A 540 -45.59 15.21 -23.40
C ALA A 540 -44.70 14.65 -22.27
N GLU A 541 -43.62 13.93 -22.58
CA GLU A 541 -42.61 13.44 -21.61
C GLU A 541 -41.97 14.63 -20.87
N PHE A 542 -41.52 15.63 -21.61
CA PHE A 542 -40.92 16.84 -21.04
C PHE A 542 -41.86 17.55 -20.07
N ARG A 543 -43.14 17.76 -20.48
CA ARG A 543 -44.15 18.39 -19.62
C ARG A 543 -44.39 17.59 -18.34
N ARG A 544 -44.58 16.26 -18.45
CA ARG A 544 -44.73 15.41 -17.26
C ARG A 544 -43.52 15.54 -16.32
N LYS A 545 -42.33 15.62 -16.86
CA LYS A 545 -41.13 15.79 -16.04
C LYS A 545 -41.08 17.16 -15.36
N VAL A 546 -41.46 18.22 -16.04
CA VAL A 546 -41.61 19.57 -15.45
C VAL A 546 -42.63 19.56 -14.32
N ASP A 547 -43.78 18.89 -14.53
CA ASP A 547 -44.88 18.86 -13.56
C ASP A 547 -44.56 17.99 -12.31
N SER A 548 -43.79 16.91 -12.49
CA SER A 548 -43.50 15.93 -11.44
C SER A 548 -42.18 16.14 -10.69
N ASP A 549 -41.25 16.92 -11.24
CA ASP A 549 -39.91 17.15 -10.69
C ASP A 549 -39.65 18.65 -10.49
N ALA A 550 -39.93 19.14 -9.28
CA ALA A 550 -39.79 20.56 -8.96
C ALA A 550 -38.35 21.08 -9.07
N ALA A 551 -37.33 20.22 -8.86
CA ALA A 551 -35.93 20.58 -9.02
C ALA A 551 -35.59 20.77 -10.51
N PHE A 552 -36.03 19.85 -11.37
CA PHE A 552 -35.92 19.97 -12.82
C PHE A 552 -36.68 21.19 -13.37
N ALA A 553 -37.90 21.41 -12.91
CA ALA A 553 -38.72 22.54 -13.33
C ALA A 553 -38.06 23.91 -13.11
N LYS A 554 -37.32 24.04 -11.99
CA LYS A 554 -36.60 25.26 -11.59
C LYS A 554 -35.19 25.39 -12.18
N ASN A 555 -34.68 24.37 -12.87
CA ASN A 555 -33.33 24.38 -13.43
C ASN A 555 -33.37 24.54 -14.97
N PRO A 556 -33.16 25.77 -15.51
CA PRO A 556 -33.22 26.03 -16.95
C PRO A 556 -32.20 25.21 -17.74
N HIS A 557 -30.98 25.03 -17.21
CA HIS A 557 -29.93 24.25 -17.87
C HIS A 557 -30.33 22.77 -17.97
N ALA A 558 -30.90 22.17 -16.91
CA ALA A 558 -31.36 20.78 -16.95
C ALA A 558 -32.49 20.58 -17.96
N ARG A 559 -33.37 21.60 -18.12
CA ARG A 559 -34.47 21.58 -19.10
C ARG A 559 -33.93 21.61 -20.53
N LEU A 560 -32.96 22.47 -20.84
CA LEU A 560 -32.31 22.52 -22.16
C LEU A 560 -31.48 21.25 -22.41
N GLU A 561 -30.77 20.78 -21.43
CA GLU A 561 -29.99 19.55 -21.54
C GLU A 561 -30.87 18.32 -21.82
N PHE A 562 -32.10 18.28 -21.34
CA PHE A 562 -33.07 17.22 -21.67
C PHE A 562 -33.23 17.01 -23.17
N PHE A 563 -33.27 18.09 -23.95
CA PHE A 563 -33.36 18.06 -25.42
C PHE A 563 -31.96 17.88 -26.06
N ALA A 564 -30.95 18.59 -25.57
CA ALA A 564 -29.58 18.50 -26.08
C ALA A 564 -29.05 17.06 -26.06
N ARG A 565 -29.35 16.30 -25.03
CA ARG A 565 -28.96 14.86 -24.90
C ARG A 565 -29.60 13.96 -25.97
N ARG A 566 -30.68 14.42 -26.63
CA ARG A 566 -31.39 13.69 -27.69
C ARG A 566 -31.04 14.19 -29.10
N HIS A 567 -30.17 15.21 -29.16
CA HIS A 567 -29.70 15.76 -30.44
C HIS A 567 -28.47 14.98 -30.93
N ALA A 568 -28.34 14.89 -32.27
CA ALA A 568 -27.23 14.17 -32.92
C ALA A 568 -25.82 14.72 -32.59
N SER A 569 -25.72 15.96 -32.09
CA SER A 569 -24.48 16.56 -31.65
C SER A 569 -24.08 16.17 -30.22
N TRP A 570 -24.92 15.43 -29.52
CA TRP A 570 -24.58 15.00 -28.16
C TRP A 570 -23.35 14.08 -28.14
N ASP A 571 -22.37 14.39 -27.28
CA ASP A 571 -21.21 13.51 -27.10
C ASP A 571 -21.61 12.24 -26.31
N GLU A 572 -21.81 11.15 -27.02
CA GLU A 572 -22.12 9.85 -26.42
C GLU A 572 -20.99 9.27 -25.56
N ARG A 573 -19.77 9.85 -25.65
CA ARG A 573 -18.62 9.43 -24.84
C ARG A 573 -18.55 10.15 -23.50
N LEU A 574 -19.32 11.20 -23.30
CA LEU A 574 -19.41 11.86 -21.99
C LEU A 574 -19.94 10.88 -20.94
N ASN A 575 -19.25 10.81 -19.79
CA ASN A 575 -19.54 9.89 -18.70
C ASN A 575 -19.41 8.38 -19.07
N LEU A 576 -18.73 8.09 -20.17
CA LEU A 576 -18.41 6.72 -20.58
C LEU A 576 -17.00 6.36 -20.12
N TYR A 577 -16.90 5.44 -19.17
CA TYR A 577 -15.61 4.92 -18.70
C TYR A 577 -14.87 4.22 -19.85
N PRO A 578 -13.61 4.58 -20.15
CA PRO A 578 -12.93 4.06 -21.32
C PRO A 578 -12.62 2.56 -21.25
N VAL A 579 -12.34 2.02 -20.05
CA VAL A 579 -12.03 0.60 -19.90
C VAL A 579 -13.33 -0.22 -19.94
N MET A 580 -13.30 -1.30 -20.69
CA MET A 580 -14.45 -2.18 -20.91
C MET A 580 -14.18 -3.56 -20.28
N ARG A 581 -15.24 -4.30 -19.95
CA ARG A 581 -15.18 -5.72 -19.61
C ARG A 581 -15.51 -6.57 -20.85
N THR A 582 -14.99 -7.79 -20.89
CA THR A 582 -15.33 -8.76 -21.95
C THR A 582 -15.41 -10.17 -21.41
N ASP A 583 -16.34 -10.94 -21.95
CA ASP A 583 -16.47 -12.39 -21.71
C ASP A 583 -15.74 -13.23 -22.78
N ALA A 584 -15.23 -12.59 -23.83
CA ALA A 584 -14.44 -13.23 -24.88
C ALA A 584 -12.95 -12.95 -24.71
N VAL A 585 -12.12 -13.96 -24.94
CA VAL A 585 -10.67 -13.80 -25.00
C VAL A 585 -10.31 -13.11 -26.32
N LEU A 586 -9.72 -11.94 -26.27
CA LEU A 586 -9.38 -11.12 -27.43
C LEU A 586 -7.90 -11.23 -27.78
#